data_0fed1fe6a7f20464be2d5bd58ae3ad72
#
_entry.id   0fed1fe6a7f20464be2d5bd58ae3ad72
#
_cell.length_a   1.000
_cell.length_b   1.000
_cell.length_c   1.000
_cell.angle_alpha   90.00
_cell.angle_beta   90.00
_cell.angle_gamma   90.00
#
_symmetry.space_group_name_H-M   'P 1'
#
loop_
_entity.id
_entity.type
_entity.pdbx_description
1 polymer ?
#
loop_
_entity_poly.entity_id
_entity_poly.type
_entity_poly.pdbx_seq_one_letter_code
_entity_poly.pdbx_strand_id
1 'polypeptide(L)'
;GGTNVGATHSHTPENFVANTPGLKVVCPSTPYDAKGLLKSAIRDNDPVFVMENTLLYGNQGEVPEDEYVIPLGVAEVKKEGSDISLVAHGRCAILCLEAAEVLAAEHGINAEVVDLRSIRPLDEDTILKSVKKTNRAVLVEENKPFCGVASQICAIIQEKAFDYLDAPIKRVSSIDAPQIYSMPLEQQQIPNVERIVDTVLEIA
;
A
#
# COMPACT_ATOMS: atom_id res chain seq x y z
N GLY A 1 -1.77 -5.06 11.79
CA GLY A 1 -2.20 -6.36 12.34
C GLY A 1 -1.20 -7.48 12.06
N GLY A 2 -1.60 -8.72 12.36
CA GLY A 2 -0.81 -9.92 12.02
C GLY A 2 0.13 -10.41 13.12
N THR A 3 0.17 -9.77 14.28
CA THR A 3 1.03 -10.16 15.41
C THR A 3 0.25 -10.73 16.60
N ASN A 4 -1.04 -10.96 16.44
CA ASN A 4 -1.95 -11.58 17.43
C ASN A 4 -2.00 -10.85 18.77
N VAL A 5 -1.94 -9.53 18.76
CA VAL A 5 -1.95 -8.70 19.96
C VAL A 5 -3.33 -8.07 20.24
N GLY A 6 -4.34 -8.48 19.49
CA GLY A 6 -5.74 -8.13 19.70
C GLY A 6 -6.09 -6.67 19.39
N ALA A 7 -7.27 -6.25 19.81
CA ALA A 7 -7.86 -4.99 19.41
C ALA A 7 -7.11 -3.73 19.89
N THR A 8 -6.29 -3.85 20.94
CA THR A 8 -5.57 -2.70 21.52
C THR A 8 -4.24 -2.38 20.85
N HIS A 9 -3.64 -3.34 20.13
CA HIS A 9 -2.28 -3.20 19.57
C HIS A 9 -2.17 -3.59 18.09
N SER A 10 -3.29 -3.87 17.41
CA SER A 10 -3.28 -4.33 16.00
C SER A 10 -3.95 -3.34 15.05
N HIS A 11 -4.15 -2.09 15.45
CA HIS A 11 -4.70 -1.06 14.58
C HIS A 11 -3.67 -0.54 13.58
N THR A 12 -4.16 -0.13 12.43
CA THR A 12 -3.42 0.57 11.37
C THR A 12 -3.98 2.00 11.28
N PRO A 13 -3.40 2.97 12.01
CA PRO A 13 -4.02 4.27 12.23
C PRO A 13 -3.64 5.34 11.20
N GLU A 14 -3.10 4.98 10.05
CA GLU A 14 -2.58 5.90 9.03
C GLU A 14 -3.63 6.93 8.59
N ASN A 15 -4.88 6.50 8.42
CA ASN A 15 -5.99 7.36 8.01
C ASN A 15 -6.33 8.43 9.06
N PHE A 16 -6.22 8.13 10.36
CA PHE A 16 -6.45 9.12 11.43
C PHE A 16 -5.46 10.27 11.34
N VAL A 17 -4.19 9.95 11.14
CA VAL A 17 -3.11 10.94 11.06
C VAL A 17 -3.14 11.66 9.72
N ALA A 18 -3.31 10.92 8.61
CA ALA A 18 -3.33 11.47 7.26
C ALA A 18 -4.46 12.48 7.05
N ASN A 19 -5.58 12.36 7.78
CA ASN A 19 -6.68 13.33 7.71
C ASN A 19 -6.40 14.67 8.39
N THR A 20 -5.31 14.79 9.14
CA THR A 20 -4.97 16.03 9.86
C THR A 20 -4.06 16.91 8.99
N PRO A 21 -4.51 18.11 8.56
CA PRO A 21 -3.68 19.03 7.80
C PRO A 21 -2.41 19.45 8.57
N GLY A 22 -1.28 19.51 7.87
CA GLY A 22 0.03 19.85 8.45
C GLY A 22 0.82 18.64 8.97
N LEU A 23 0.21 17.47 9.09
CA LEU A 23 0.93 16.24 9.40
C LEU A 23 1.32 15.51 8.11
N LYS A 24 2.49 14.85 8.15
CA LYS A 24 2.96 13.97 7.08
C LYS A 24 2.96 12.52 7.55
N VAL A 25 2.71 11.59 6.63
CA VAL A 25 2.63 10.15 6.94
C VAL A 25 3.37 9.36 5.87
N VAL A 26 4.34 8.55 6.30
CA VAL A 26 5.09 7.63 5.44
C VAL A 26 5.02 6.22 5.98
N CYS A 27 5.03 5.24 5.08
CA CYS A 27 4.88 3.81 5.37
C CYS A 27 5.95 3.03 4.60
N PRO A 28 7.15 2.84 5.15
CA PRO A 28 8.20 2.09 4.49
C PRO A 28 7.81 0.61 4.28
N SER A 29 8.18 0.04 3.15
CA SER A 29 7.95 -1.37 2.82
C SER A 29 9.22 -2.21 2.86
N THR A 30 10.38 -1.61 2.67
CA THR A 30 11.69 -2.28 2.62
C THR A 30 12.70 -1.66 3.59
N PRO A 31 13.80 -2.35 3.93
CA PRO A 31 14.90 -1.76 4.71
C PRO A 31 15.49 -0.49 4.06
N TYR A 32 15.58 -0.47 2.73
CA TYR A 32 16.00 0.71 1.96
C TYR A 32 15.06 1.90 2.20
N ASP A 33 13.75 1.67 2.08
CA ASP A 33 12.74 2.70 2.31
C ASP A 33 12.75 3.19 3.75
N ALA A 34 12.88 2.27 4.72
CA ALA A 34 12.92 2.61 6.14
C ALA A 34 14.07 3.58 6.46
N LYS A 35 15.31 3.30 5.99
CA LYS A 35 16.44 4.21 6.19
C LYS A 35 16.23 5.55 5.50
N GLY A 36 15.83 5.54 4.22
CA GLY A 36 15.70 6.74 3.42
C GLY A 36 14.56 7.67 3.87
N LEU A 37 13.39 7.11 4.14
CA LEU A 37 12.22 7.87 4.60
C LEU A 37 12.38 8.39 6.04
N LEU A 38 12.94 7.58 6.95
CA LEU A 38 13.19 8.03 8.33
C LEU A 38 14.16 9.21 8.36
N LYS A 39 15.23 9.18 7.56
CA LYS A 39 16.17 10.30 7.45
C LYS A 39 15.51 11.55 6.87
N SER A 40 14.63 11.40 5.88
CA SER A 40 13.83 12.50 5.35
C SER A 40 12.90 13.06 6.42
N ALA A 41 12.22 12.19 7.16
CA ALA A 41 11.32 12.58 8.25
C ALA A 41 12.02 13.38 9.36
N ILE A 42 13.22 12.95 9.77
CA ILE A 42 14.01 13.66 10.81
C ILE A 42 14.45 15.05 10.33
N ARG A 43 14.66 15.23 9.03
CA ARG A 43 15.11 16.50 8.42
C ARG A 43 13.99 17.43 7.98
N ASP A 44 12.75 16.95 8.05
CA ASP A 44 11.59 17.75 7.68
C ASP A 44 11.28 18.79 8.78
N ASN A 45 10.73 19.93 8.40
CA ASN A 45 10.34 20.98 9.33
C ASN A 45 8.94 20.76 9.94
N ASP A 46 8.14 19.86 9.32
CA ASP A 46 6.81 19.52 9.79
C ASP A 46 6.82 18.16 10.53
N PRO A 47 5.85 17.88 11.40
CA PRO A 47 5.74 16.57 12.03
C PRO A 47 5.49 15.47 11.00
N VAL A 48 6.31 14.41 11.01
CA VAL A 48 6.20 13.25 10.14
C VAL A 48 5.97 11.99 10.97
N PHE A 49 4.90 11.28 10.68
CA PHE A 49 4.63 9.96 11.23
C PHE A 49 5.23 8.89 10.31
N VAL A 50 6.18 8.13 10.84
CA VAL A 50 6.76 6.97 10.16
C VAL A 50 6.03 5.73 10.68
N MET A 51 5.14 5.18 9.85
CA MET A 51 4.29 4.02 10.20
C MET A 51 5.01 2.73 9.81
N GLU A 52 5.65 2.13 10.77
CA GLU A 52 6.34 0.84 10.59
C GLU A 52 5.37 -0.33 10.80
N ASN A 53 5.50 -1.37 9.99
CA ASN A 53 4.76 -2.62 10.18
C ASN A 53 5.66 -3.65 10.87
N THR A 54 5.26 -4.14 12.02
CA THR A 54 6.04 -5.07 12.86
C THR A 54 6.39 -6.37 12.11
N LEU A 55 5.53 -6.85 11.21
CA LEU A 55 5.81 -8.05 10.40
C LEU A 55 6.96 -7.86 9.41
N LEU A 56 7.33 -6.62 9.11
CA LEU A 56 8.46 -6.31 8.21
C LEU A 56 9.82 -6.28 8.92
N TYR A 57 9.87 -6.30 10.26
CA TYR A 57 11.14 -6.20 11.01
C TYR A 57 12.09 -7.38 10.76
N GLY A 58 11.56 -8.53 10.35
CA GLY A 58 12.37 -9.68 9.97
C GLY A 58 12.89 -9.66 8.53
N ASN A 59 12.40 -8.73 7.70
CA ASN A 59 12.77 -8.68 6.29
C ASN A 59 14.19 -8.14 6.14
N GLN A 60 14.94 -8.78 5.27
CA GLN A 60 16.31 -8.38 4.91
C GLN A 60 16.31 -7.80 3.50
N GLY A 61 17.21 -6.86 3.25
CA GLY A 61 17.41 -6.23 1.95
C GLY A 61 18.68 -5.41 1.93
N GLU A 62 19.14 -5.09 0.74
CA GLU A 62 20.31 -4.24 0.56
C GLU A 62 20.00 -2.81 1.01
N VAL A 63 20.88 -2.27 1.85
CA VAL A 63 20.82 -0.88 2.30
C VAL A 63 22.19 -0.27 2.07
N PRO A 64 22.35 0.72 1.17
CA PRO A 64 23.62 1.40 0.93
C PRO A 64 24.20 1.98 2.24
N GLU A 65 25.51 1.84 2.43
CA GLU A 65 26.21 2.46 3.56
C GLU A 65 26.25 3.98 3.43
N ASP A 66 26.33 4.46 2.19
CA ASP A 66 26.36 5.88 1.87
C ASP A 66 25.11 6.63 2.35
N GLU A 67 25.27 7.94 2.42
CA GLU A 67 24.20 8.86 2.77
C GLU A 67 23.19 8.97 1.63
N TYR A 68 21.93 8.69 1.92
CA TYR A 68 20.81 8.94 1.01
C TYR A 68 19.54 9.26 1.79
N VAL A 69 18.61 9.90 1.10
CA VAL A 69 17.26 10.19 1.57
C VAL A 69 16.26 9.83 0.47
N ILE A 70 15.04 9.52 0.85
CA ILE A 70 13.92 9.35 -0.08
C ILE A 70 12.98 10.54 0.13
N PRO A 71 12.70 11.34 -0.91
CA PRO A 71 11.80 12.48 -0.78
C PRO A 71 10.41 12.03 -0.32
N LEU A 72 9.81 12.78 0.59
CA LEU A 72 8.43 12.54 1.04
C LEU A 72 7.47 12.88 -0.10
N GLY A 73 6.45 12.06 -0.31
CA GLY A 73 5.47 12.25 -1.38
C GLY A 73 5.91 11.70 -2.74
N VAL A 74 6.88 10.79 -2.77
CA VAL A 74 7.33 10.12 -4.00
C VAL A 74 7.10 8.62 -3.87
N ALA A 75 6.17 8.10 -4.68
CA ALA A 75 5.90 6.68 -4.81
C ALA A 75 6.96 5.97 -5.67
N GLU A 76 6.97 4.66 -5.62
CA GLU A 76 7.85 3.83 -6.45
C GLU A 76 7.05 2.79 -7.21
N VAL A 77 7.31 2.65 -8.50
CA VAL A 77 6.89 1.48 -9.27
C VAL A 77 7.89 0.36 -8.97
N LYS A 78 7.51 -0.54 -8.04
CA LYS A 78 8.36 -1.68 -7.62
C LYS A 78 8.45 -2.77 -8.69
N LYS A 79 7.40 -2.90 -9.50
CA LYS A 79 7.32 -3.85 -10.62
C LYS A 79 6.54 -3.19 -11.75
N GLU A 80 7.13 -3.12 -12.91
CA GLU A 80 6.44 -2.69 -14.13
C GLU A 80 5.44 -3.74 -14.58
N GLY A 81 4.30 -3.29 -15.12
CA GLY A 81 3.26 -4.14 -15.68
C GLY A 81 2.38 -3.40 -16.68
N SER A 82 1.49 -4.12 -17.37
CA SER A 82 0.67 -3.59 -18.45
C SER A 82 -0.83 -3.82 -18.27
N ASP A 83 -1.25 -4.76 -17.40
CA ASP A 83 -2.62 -5.27 -17.45
C ASP A 83 -3.49 -4.75 -16.30
N ILE A 84 -2.89 -4.48 -15.14
CA ILE A 84 -3.56 -3.98 -13.96
C ILE A 84 -2.58 -3.28 -13.01
N SER A 85 -3.01 -2.21 -12.33
CA SER A 85 -2.25 -1.54 -11.28
C SER A 85 -2.64 -2.08 -9.89
N LEU A 86 -1.66 -2.58 -9.14
CA LEU A 86 -1.76 -2.88 -7.72
C LEU A 86 -1.14 -1.74 -6.94
N VAL A 87 -1.94 -0.96 -6.24
CA VAL A 87 -1.47 0.23 -5.51
C VAL A 87 -1.57 -0.03 -4.01
N ALA A 88 -0.47 0.09 -3.29
CA ALA A 88 -0.40 -0.26 -1.88
C ALA A 88 0.66 0.56 -1.13
N HIS A 89 0.77 0.35 0.19
CA HIS A 89 1.80 0.91 1.05
C HIS A 89 2.21 -0.06 2.14
N GLY A 90 3.39 0.15 2.71
CA GLY A 90 3.93 -0.67 3.79
C GLY A 90 3.94 -2.16 3.44
N ARG A 91 3.50 -3.02 4.38
CA ARG A 91 3.45 -4.48 4.15
C ARG A 91 2.60 -4.87 2.94
N CYS A 92 1.53 -4.15 2.65
CA CYS A 92 0.67 -4.47 1.51
C CYS A 92 1.38 -4.32 0.16
N ALA A 93 2.41 -3.47 0.04
CA ALA A 93 3.23 -3.38 -1.17
C ALA A 93 4.01 -4.70 -1.42
N ILE A 94 4.51 -5.34 -0.36
CA ILE A 94 5.17 -6.64 -0.46
C ILE A 94 4.19 -7.73 -0.88
N LEU A 95 2.99 -7.78 -0.28
CA LEU A 95 1.94 -8.72 -0.69
C LEU A 95 1.52 -8.53 -2.15
N CYS A 96 1.50 -7.28 -2.64
CA CYS A 96 1.23 -7.01 -4.05
C CYS A 96 2.33 -7.53 -4.98
N LEU A 97 3.61 -7.46 -4.57
CA LEU A 97 4.70 -8.08 -5.33
C LEU A 97 4.55 -9.60 -5.40
N GLU A 98 4.27 -10.25 -4.28
CA GLU A 98 4.02 -11.69 -4.23
C GLU A 98 2.80 -12.08 -5.09
N ALA A 99 1.70 -11.34 -5.00
CA ALA A 99 0.51 -11.55 -5.83
C ALA A 99 0.81 -11.36 -7.32
N ALA A 100 1.62 -10.36 -7.69
CA ALA A 100 2.01 -10.11 -9.07
C ALA A 100 2.84 -11.26 -9.66
N GLU A 101 3.66 -11.95 -8.85
CA GLU A 101 4.37 -13.16 -9.30
C GLU A 101 3.40 -14.32 -9.56
N VAL A 102 2.42 -14.55 -8.68
CA VAL A 102 1.39 -15.59 -8.87
C VAL A 102 0.54 -15.28 -10.11
N LEU A 103 0.10 -14.03 -10.28
CA LEU A 103 -0.69 -13.59 -11.43
C LEU A 103 0.05 -13.81 -12.73
N ALA A 104 1.34 -13.51 -12.78
CA ALA A 104 2.15 -13.74 -13.98
C ALA A 104 2.35 -15.23 -14.26
N ALA A 105 2.67 -16.03 -13.24
CA ALA A 105 3.00 -17.43 -13.40
C ALA A 105 1.78 -18.33 -13.71
N GLU A 106 0.64 -18.07 -13.06
CA GLU A 106 -0.53 -18.94 -13.12
C GLU A 106 -1.64 -18.43 -14.04
N HIS A 107 -1.73 -17.10 -14.24
CA HIS A 107 -2.83 -16.47 -14.96
C HIS A 107 -2.37 -15.66 -16.20
N GLY A 108 -1.06 -15.48 -16.41
CA GLY A 108 -0.53 -14.70 -17.53
C GLY A 108 -0.84 -13.19 -17.43
N ILE A 109 -1.17 -12.68 -16.23
CA ILE A 109 -1.49 -11.27 -15.98
C ILE A 109 -0.23 -10.55 -15.51
N ASN A 110 0.17 -9.50 -16.23
CA ASN A 110 1.33 -8.70 -15.93
C ASN A 110 0.94 -7.46 -15.09
N ALA A 111 0.87 -7.63 -13.78
CA ALA A 111 0.48 -6.58 -12.86
C ALA A 111 1.63 -5.60 -12.60
N GLU A 112 1.31 -4.29 -12.63
CA GLU A 112 2.18 -3.22 -12.15
C GLU A 112 1.98 -3.02 -10.65
N VAL A 113 3.06 -2.91 -9.89
CA VAL A 113 2.99 -2.69 -8.43
C VAL A 113 3.54 -1.31 -8.10
N VAL A 114 2.67 -0.47 -7.55
CA VAL A 114 2.99 0.89 -7.08
C VAL A 114 3.00 0.90 -5.56
N ASP A 115 4.17 1.12 -4.98
CA ASP A 115 4.34 1.37 -3.55
C ASP A 115 4.26 2.88 -3.29
N LEU A 116 3.25 3.29 -2.56
CA LEU A 116 3.02 4.70 -2.24
C LEU A 116 4.13 5.32 -1.40
N ARG A 117 4.78 4.56 -0.53
CA ARG A 117 5.78 5.03 0.44
C ARG A 117 5.29 6.15 1.35
N SER A 118 4.58 7.13 0.78
CA SER A 118 3.99 8.27 1.47
C SER A 118 2.49 8.31 1.26
N ILE A 119 1.74 8.41 2.34
CA ILE A 119 0.28 8.62 2.30
C ILE A 119 -0.04 10.11 2.30
N ARG A 120 0.79 10.89 3.01
CA ARG A 120 0.66 12.34 3.06
C ARG A 120 2.06 12.99 3.11
N PRO A 121 2.45 13.77 2.09
CA PRO A 121 1.76 13.99 0.81
C PRO A 121 1.65 12.72 -0.02
N LEU A 122 0.61 12.63 -0.87
CA LEU A 122 0.38 11.50 -1.77
C LEU A 122 0.95 11.81 -3.16
N ASP A 123 1.61 10.86 -3.79
CA ASP A 123 2.05 10.94 -5.18
C ASP A 123 0.91 10.54 -6.13
N GLU A 124 0.01 11.50 -6.35
CA GLU A 124 -1.14 11.29 -7.25
C GLU A 124 -0.70 11.05 -8.70
N ASP A 125 0.38 11.70 -9.14
CA ASP A 125 0.85 11.62 -10.52
C ASP A 125 1.32 10.20 -10.86
N THR A 126 2.07 9.55 -9.98
CA THR A 126 2.51 8.17 -10.19
C THR A 126 1.34 7.21 -10.20
N ILE A 127 0.37 7.35 -9.29
CA ILE A 127 -0.86 6.53 -9.27
C ILE A 127 -1.63 6.69 -10.58
N LEU A 128 -1.90 7.94 -10.98
CA LEU A 128 -2.68 8.22 -12.18
C LEU A 128 -1.98 7.76 -13.46
N LYS A 129 -0.65 7.88 -13.53
CA LYS A 129 0.14 7.38 -14.64
C LYS A 129 0.05 5.85 -14.76
N SER A 130 0.15 5.14 -13.66
CA SER A 130 -0.01 3.69 -13.61
C SER A 130 -1.40 3.27 -14.07
N VAL A 131 -2.46 3.83 -13.49
CA VAL A 131 -3.85 3.51 -13.82
C VAL A 131 -4.18 3.83 -15.29
N LYS A 132 -3.70 4.95 -15.83
CA LYS A 132 -3.89 5.30 -17.24
C LYS A 132 -3.16 4.38 -18.21
N LYS A 133 -2.09 3.72 -17.76
CA LYS A 133 -1.35 2.72 -18.54
C LYS A 133 -2.05 1.37 -18.55
N THR A 134 -2.57 0.95 -17.40
CA THR A 134 -3.10 -0.41 -17.20
C THR A 134 -4.62 -0.51 -17.30
N ASN A 135 -5.35 0.59 -17.25
CA ASN A 135 -6.81 0.74 -17.34
C ASN A 135 -7.62 0.01 -16.24
N ARG A 136 -6.96 -0.65 -15.29
CA ARG A 136 -7.56 -1.38 -14.16
C ARG A 136 -6.78 -1.13 -12.89
N ALA A 137 -7.45 -1.10 -11.75
CA ALA A 137 -6.80 -0.87 -10.46
C ALA A 137 -7.39 -1.70 -9.33
N VAL A 138 -6.49 -2.28 -8.52
CA VAL A 138 -6.79 -2.84 -7.20
C VAL A 138 -5.97 -2.08 -6.16
N LEU A 139 -6.63 -1.52 -5.16
CA LEU A 139 -6.02 -0.79 -4.07
C LEU A 139 -5.95 -1.69 -2.84
N VAL A 140 -4.75 -1.86 -2.27
CA VAL A 140 -4.53 -2.81 -1.17
C VAL A 140 -4.04 -2.07 0.06
N GLU A 141 -4.78 -2.20 1.17
CA GLU A 141 -4.45 -1.56 2.45
C GLU A 141 -4.80 -2.46 3.63
N GLU A 142 -4.06 -2.35 4.72
CA GLU A 142 -4.36 -3.06 5.98
C GLU A 142 -5.44 -2.35 6.81
N ASN A 143 -5.77 -1.11 6.48
CA ASN A 143 -6.87 -0.35 7.07
C ASN A 143 -8.23 -1.03 6.84
N LYS A 144 -9.23 -0.59 7.61
CA LYS A 144 -10.63 -0.96 7.37
C LYS A 144 -11.15 -0.24 6.11
N PRO A 145 -12.15 -0.82 5.40
CA PRO A 145 -12.65 -0.23 4.16
C PRO A 145 -13.36 1.12 4.36
N PHE A 146 -13.91 1.35 5.57
CA PHE A 146 -14.57 2.62 5.90
C PHE A 146 -13.53 3.69 6.24
N CYS A 147 -13.53 4.79 5.49
CA CYS A 147 -12.58 5.90 5.63
C CYS A 147 -11.09 5.47 5.54
N GLY A 148 -10.78 4.37 4.88
CA GLY A 148 -9.41 3.95 4.60
C GLY A 148 -8.74 4.83 3.56
N VAL A 149 -7.42 4.75 3.46
CA VAL A 149 -6.60 5.50 2.48
C VAL A 149 -7.00 5.15 1.05
N ALA A 150 -7.29 3.88 0.78
CA ALA A 150 -7.77 3.42 -0.52
C ALA A 150 -9.07 4.12 -0.97
N SER A 151 -9.94 4.50 -0.04
CA SER A 151 -11.16 5.25 -0.38
C SER A 151 -10.84 6.63 -0.95
N GLN A 152 -9.84 7.32 -0.43
CA GLN A 152 -9.37 8.61 -0.97
C GLN A 152 -8.72 8.43 -2.34
N ILE A 153 -7.93 7.37 -2.53
CA ILE A 153 -7.29 7.08 -3.82
C ILE A 153 -8.36 6.73 -4.87
N CYS A 154 -9.40 5.98 -4.51
CA CYS A 154 -10.55 5.74 -5.39
C CYS A 154 -11.18 7.05 -5.87
N ALA A 155 -11.40 8.02 -4.97
CA ALA A 155 -11.97 9.31 -5.33
C ALA A 155 -11.06 10.08 -6.31
N ILE A 156 -9.75 10.10 -6.07
CA ILE A 156 -8.77 10.75 -6.95
C ILE A 156 -8.77 10.12 -8.35
N ILE A 157 -8.74 8.79 -8.43
CA ILE A 157 -8.76 8.08 -9.71
C ILE A 157 -10.09 8.36 -10.43
N GLN A 158 -11.22 8.31 -9.71
CA GLN A 158 -12.53 8.60 -10.25
C GLN A 158 -12.63 10.03 -10.82
N GLU A 159 -12.06 11.01 -10.15
CA GLU A 159 -12.10 12.42 -10.58
C GLU A 159 -11.15 12.70 -11.75
N LYS A 160 -9.98 12.02 -11.82
CA LYS A 160 -8.88 12.40 -12.71
C LYS A 160 -8.53 11.38 -13.80
N ALA A 161 -9.07 10.17 -13.72
CA ALA A 161 -8.74 9.08 -14.63
C ALA A 161 -9.94 8.16 -14.96
N PHE A 162 -11.18 8.57 -14.69
CA PHE A 162 -12.38 7.77 -14.95
C PHE A 162 -12.45 7.26 -16.40
N ASP A 163 -12.19 8.11 -17.37
CA ASP A 163 -12.27 7.78 -18.81
C ASP A 163 -11.23 6.74 -19.27
N TYR A 164 -10.29 6.39 -18.41
CA TYR A 164 -9.28 5.37 -18.68
C TYR A 164 -9.62 4.01 -18.07
N LEU A 165 -10.66 3.91 -17.25
CA LEU A 165 -11.00 2.67 -16.54
C LEU A 165 -11.84 1.74 -17.41
N ASP A 166 -11.36 0.49 -17.57
CA ASP A 166 -12.10 -0.59 -18.22
C ASP A 166 -12.98 -1.38 -17.24
N ALA A 167 -12.73 -1.24 -15.94
CA ALA A 167 -13.46 -1.93 -14.88
C ALA A 167 -13.59 -1.05 -13.63
N PRO A 168 -14.54 -1.35 -12.72
CA PRO A 168 -14.60 -0.69 -11.42
C PRO A 168 -13.32 -0.89 -10.62
N ILE A 169 -12.85 0.17 -9.94
CA ILE A 169 -11.72 0.06 -9.01
C ILE A 169 -12.11 -0.89 -7.87
N LYS A 170 -11.27 -1.89 -7.60
CA LYS A 170 -11.46 -2.82 -6.50
C LYS A 170 -10.55 -2.48 -5.32
N ARG A 171 -10.96 -2.88 -4.13
CA ARG A 171 -10.20 -2.69 -2.90
C ARG A 171 -10.06 -3.99 -2.13
N VAL A 172 -8.85 -4.28 -1.67
CA VAL A 172 -8.56 -5.35 -0.71
C VAL A 172 -8.15 -4.68 0.60
N SER A 173 -9.06 -4.62 1.54
CA SER A 173 -8.86 -4.05 2.87
C SER A 173 -9.04 -5.12 3.94
N SER A 174 -8.65 -4.83 5.18
CA SER A 174 -9.02 -5.70 6.31
C SER A 174 -10.54 -5.77 6.45
N ILE A 175 -11.04 -6.91 6.97
CA ILE A 175 -12.47 -7.07 7.27
C ILE A 175 -12.91 -6.00 8.29
N ASP A 176 -14.06 -5.39 8.07
CA ASP A 176 -14.61 -4.32 8.93
C ASP A 176 -15.15 -4.90 10.26
N ALA A 177 -14.20 -5.27 11.10
CA ALA A 177 -14.44 -5.81 12.43
C ALA A 177 -13.29 -5.42 13.38
N PRO A 178 -13.49 -5.40 14.70
CA PRO A 178 -12.42 -5.26 15.66
C PRO A 178 -11.34 -6.33 15.43
N GLN A 179 -10.07 -5.98 15.70
CA GLN A 179 -8.97 -6.92 15.50
C GLN A 179 -9.11 -8.14 16.42
N ILE A 180 -8.93 -9.32 15.82
CA ILE A 180 -9.13 -10.62 16.47
C ILE A 180 -7.81 -11.06 17.09
N TYR A 181 -7.86 -11.67 18.28
CA TYR A 181 -6.69 -12.15 19.00
C TYR A 181 -6.17 -13.52 18.50
N SER A 182 -7.06 -14.31 17.89
CA SER A 182 -6.72 -15.66 17.38
C SER A 182 -5.96 -15.56 16.07
N MET A 183 -4.75 -16.12 16.01
CA MET A 183 -3.88 -16.10 14.82
C MET A 183 -4.60 -16.55 13.54
N PRO A 184 -5.26 -17.71 13.47
CA PRO A 184 -5.92 -18.14 12.24
C PRO A 184 -7.02 -17.20 11.77
N LEU A 185 -7.72 -16.55 12.70
CA LEU A 185 -8.79 -15.62 12.38
C LEU A 185 -8.23 -14.23 12.00
N GLU A 186 -7.17 -13.77 12.67
CA GLU A 186 -6.50 -12.52 12.29
C GLU A 186 -5.91 -12.60 10.88
N GLN A 187 -5.31 -13.73 10.51
CA GLN A 187 -4.79 -13.97 9.16
C GLN A 187 -5.88 -13.92 8.08
N GLN A 188 -7.10 -14.35 8.39
CA GLN A 188 -8.24 -14.21 7.48
C GLN A 188 -8.79 -12.78 7.44
N GLN A 189 -8.59 -12.03 8.52
CA GLN A 189 -9.11 -10.67 8.64
C GLN A 189 -8.29 -9.65 7.82
N ILE A 190 -6.97 -9.79 7.78
CA ILE A 190 -6.06 -8.86 7.09
C ILE A 190 -5.88 -9.26 5.61
N PRO A 191 -5.40 -8.33 4.73
CA PRO A 191 -5.06 -8.66 3.36
C PRO A 191 -4.00 -9.76 3.28
N ASN A 192 -4.15 -10.62 2.27
CA ASN A 192 -3.20 -11.67 1.92
C ASN A 192 -3.13 -11.84 0.40
N VAL A 193 -2.18 -12.61 -0.09
CA VAL A 193 -1.90 -12.81 -1.52
C VAL A 193 -3.12 -13.41 -2.24
N GLU A 194 -3.76 -14.43 -1.67
CA GLU A 194 -4.92 -15.11 -2.25
C GLU A 194 -6.06 -14.11 -2.53
N ARG A 195 -6.44 -13.30 -1.53
CA ARG A 195 -7.48 -12.27 -1.69
C ARG A 195 -7.13 -11.20 -2.74
N ILE A 196 -5.84 -10.86 -2.90
CA ILE A 196 -5.40 -9.93 -3.93
C ILE A 196 -5.57 -10.56 -5.32
N VAL A 197 -5.09 -11.79 -5.48
CA VAL A 197 -5.22 -12.56 -6.75
C VAL A 197 -6.68 -12.73 -7.13
N ASP A 198 -7.52 -13.21 -6.22
CA ASP A 198 -8.95 -13.40 -6.47
C ASP A 198 -9.64 -12.09 -6.90
N THR A 199 -9.31 -10.98 -6.22
CA THR A 199 -9.87 -9.66 -6.56
C THR A 199 -9.42 -9.17 -7.94
N VAL A 200 -8.17 -9.45 -8.34
CA VAL A 200 -7.68 -9.15 -9.69
C VAL A 200 -8.46 -9.95 -10.73
N LEU A 201 -8.66 -11.25 -10.51
CA LEU A 201 -9.37 -12.13 -11.44
C LEU A 201 -10.84 -11.74 -11.66
N GLU A 202 -11.45 -11.00 -10.74
CA GLU A 202 -12.80 -10.46 -10.91
C GLU A 202 -12.89 -9.38 -12.01
N ILE A 203 -11.78 -8.72 -12.34
CA ILE A 203 -11.76 -7.53 -13.24
C ILE A 203 -10.70 -7.58 -14.33
N ALA A 204 -9.90 -8.65 -14.38
CA ALA A 204 -8.84 -8.84 -15.38
C ALA A 204 -9.38 -9.16 -16.80
#